data_100c830302cf2ed3e6d4fce887764d45
#
_entry.id   100c830302cf2ed3e6d4fce887764d45
#
_cell.length_a   1.000
_cell.length_b   1.000
_cell.length_c   1.000
_cell.angle_alpha   90.00
_cell.angle_beta   90.00
_cell.angle_gamma   90.00
#
_symmetry.space_group_name_H-M   'P 1'
#
loop_
_entity.id
_entity.type
_entity.pdbx_description
1 polymer ?
#
loop_
_entity_poly.entity_id
_entity_poly.type
_entity_poly.pdbx_seq_one_letter_code
_entity_poly.pdbx_strand_id
1 'polypeptide(L)'
;MPNQRGGFWGRMVVTALAVSVVVGGGSGAAAAQSSGSALPDTSIGGVGSTGSAAGQGFIGPGSLTDGTGSDGTGSNGTTPLTGSWGTASLARSAFGSWIPGLVGSVVPEPDLAPPPLETLHQESLPSPIGEAFFDYFPPGLPGMANGELVEVRDVTPVAKNLLLGPVREVKQIKVKTTDASGAPTFATATLVIPAGVWPGPGPRPVLVNNVPINSLGRACTPSHTMANGITPSTNFVELVRPVTAKAEERGYAVLIPDHEGPSMAYGEPYAAGHAILDTIRGMRNAFPAEFGTSKIAMMGYSGGAIATHGAAKLLDGYAPELAPDIVGAAMGGVPADFEMLGRTMNGNLASGLFLAAVFGISRQNLEILPLINGLGQRIGISSIKDQCMLNVGASGVFGIPAEALANVVDALNSPVAHDIYTKMKMADLVSGTPLYIYNGGQDFWIPALGARNLYDEQCGYGVAAVYRQVPGEHFLGEALGNSGAFEWVDARLRGEPAPSEC
;
A
#
# COMPACT_ATOMS: atom_id res chain seq x y z
N MET A 1 -16.57 20.38 -37.35
CA MET A 1 -17.37 20.03 -36.18
C MET A 1 -16.38 19.95 -35.01
N PRO A 2 -16.40 20.86 -34.03
CA PRO A 2 -15.37 20.95 -33.02
C PRO A 2 -15.73 20.15 -31.74
N ASN A 3 -14.77 19.35 -31.32
CA ASN A 3 -14.35 18.97 -29.97
C ASN A 3 -15.36 19.06 -28.80
N GLN A 4 -16.00 17.93 -28.48
CA GLN A 4 -16.68 17.70 -27.20
C GLN A 4 -15.89 16.81 -26.21
N ARG A 5 -14.58 16.71 -26.33
CA ARG A 5 -13.75 15.83 -25.46
C ARG A 5 -13.28 16.45 -24.15
N GLY A 6 -13.42 17.77 -23.96
CA GLY A 6 -12.92 18.46 -22.76
C GLY A 6 -13.86 18.45 -21.54
N GLY A 7 -15.14 18.14 -21.70
CA GLY A 7 -16.15 18.31 -20.63
C GLY A 7 -16.27 17.13 -19.63
N PHE A 8 -15.88 15.92 -20.04
CA PHE A 8 -16.06 14.73 -19.21
C PHE A 8 -14.97 14.59 -18.14
N TRP A 9 -13.73 14.89 -18.51
CA TRP A 9 -12.57 14.78 -17.60
C TRP A 9 -12.51 15.85 -16.52
N GLY A 10 -12.89 17.07 -16.84
CA GLY A 10 -12.93 18.16 -15.84
C GLY A 10 -13.94 17.89 -14.72
N ARG A 11 -15.02 17.18 -14.99
CA ARG A 11 -16.02 16.81 -13.98
C ARG A 11 -15.57 15.63 -13.12
N MET A 12 -14.81 14.67 -13.67
CA MET A 12 -14.31 13.53 -12.92
C MET A 12 -13.22 13.91 -11.92
N VAL A 13 -12.29 14.79 -12.30
CA VAL A 13 -11.24 15.27 -11.40
C VAL A 13 -11.82 16.07 -10.23
N VAL A 14 -12.85 16.87 -10.47
CA VAL A 14 -13.52 17.63 -9.41
C VAL A 14 -14.29 16.71 -8.46
N THR A 15 -14.87 15.62 -8.95
CA THR A 15 -15.58 14.66 -8.10
C THR A 15 -14.63 13.81 -7.26
N ALA A 16 -13.46 13.44 -7.78
CA ALA A 16 -12.44 12.74 -7.03
C ALA A 16 -11.84 13.60 -5.90
N LEU A 17 -11.59 14.89 -6.18
CA LEU A 17 -11.16 15.87 -5.16
C LEU A 17 -12.25 16.12 -4.10
N ALA A 18 -13.53 16.12 -4.48
CA ALA A 18 -14.64 16.34 -3.55
C ALA A 18 -14.82 15.15 -2.58
N VAL A 19 -14.58 13.91 -3.03
CA VAL A 19 -14.61 12.71 -2.16
C VAL A 19 -13.43 12.73 -1.19
N SER A 20 -12.25 13.18 -1.62
CA SER A 20 -11.06 13.31 -0.75
C SER A 20 -11.26 14.34 0.36
N VAL A 21 -11.94 15.46 0.08
CA VAL A 21 -12.21 16.52 1.06
C VAL A 21 -13.29 16.10 2.08
N VAL A 22 -14.27 15.27 1.68
CA VAL A 22 -15.33 14.79 2.59
C VAL A 22 -14.79 13.72 3.57
N VAL A 23 -13.77 12.95 3.17
CA VAL A 23 -13.14 11.95 4.06
C VAL A 23 -12.12 12.57 5.01
N GLY A 24 -11.52 13.73 4.62
CA GLY A 24 -10.53 14.44 5.46
C GLY A 24 -11.11 15.53 6.38
N GLY A 25 -12.41 15.86 6.30
CA GLY A 25 -13.04 17.01 6.93
C GLY A 25 -13.80 16.78 8.24
N GLY A 26 -13.56 15.68 8.94
CA GLY A 26 -14.30 15.26 10.13
C GLY A 26 -13.69 15.64 11.48
N SER A 27 -13.12 16.84 11.67
CA SER A 27 -12.88 17.36 13.03
C SER A 27 -12.79 18.89 13.04
N GLY A 28 -13.90 19.54 13.42
CA GLY A 28 -13.92 20.80 14.16
C GLY A 28 -13.78 22.08 13.38
N ALA A 29 -14.93 22.73 13.02
CA ALA A 29 -15.12 24.16 13.22
C ALA A 29 -16.61 24.48 13.20
N ALA A 30 -17.14 24.88 14.32
CA ALA A 30 -18.44 25.51 14.44
C ALA A 30 -18.33 27.01 14.10
N ALA A 31 -19.29 27.46 13.30
CA ALA A 31 -19.89 28.80 13.23
C ALA A 31 -19.01 30.03 12.98
N ALA A 32 -19.32 30.76 11.90
CA ALA A 32 -20.01 32.04 12.03
C ALA A 32 -20.33 32.60 10.63
N GLN A 33 -21.61 32.76 10.38
CA GLN A 33 -22.12 33.69 9.36
C GLN A 33 -22.02 35.10 9.92
N SER A 34 -21.55 36.06 9.12
CA SER A 34 -22.05 37.42 9.21
C SER A 34 -21.77 38.16 7.90
N SER A 35 -22.81 38.75 7.43
CA SER A 35 -22.96 39.68 6.31
C SER A 35 -22.33 41.03 6.59
N GLY A 36 -21.68 41.61 5.60
CA GLY A 36 -21.78 42.94 5.04
C GLY A 36 -21.42 44.19 5.85
N SER A 37 -20.60 44.97 5.19
CA SER A 37 -20.58 46.42 4.99
C SER A 37 -19.69 47.32 5.90
N ALA A 38 -18.76 47.96 5.20
CA ALA A 38 -18.33 49.38 5.28
C ALA A 38 -17.65 49.94 6.55
N LEU A 39 -16.42 50.41 6.30
CA LEU A 39 -15.61 51.36 7.08
C LEU A 39 -16.33 52.73 7.30
N PRO A 40 -15.88 53.67 8.22
CA PRO A 40 -14.50 54.06 8.47
C PRO A 40 -14.12 54.46 9.93
N ASP A 41 -12.80 54.55 10.14
CA ASP A 41 -11.97 55.43 10.98
C ASP A 41 -12.52 56.07 12.27
N THR A 42 -11.77 55.86 13.36
CA THR A 42 -11.08 56.94 14.14
C THR A 42 -10.46 56.41 15.43
N SER A 43 -9.32 56.92 15.69
CA SER A 43 -8.31 56.97 16.71
C SER A 43 -8.71 57.04 18.20
N ILE A 44 -7.67 56.76 19.03
CA ILE A 44 -7.24 57.31 20.31
C ILE A 44 -7.47 56.52 21.62
N GLY A 45 -6.35 56.27 22.27
CA GLY A 45 -6.09 56.28 23.74
C GLY A 45 -6.44 55.04 24.53
N GLY A 46 -5.57 54.47 25.27
CA GLY A 46 -4.54 54.88 26.15
C GLY A 46 -4.75 54.27 27.53
N VAL A 47 -3.68 53.69 28.13
CA VAL A 47 -3.44 53.56 29.60
C VAL A 47 -4.30 52.50 30.33
N GLY A 48 -3.77 51.51 30.99
CA GLY A 48 -2.81 51.38 32.02
C GLY A 48 -3.16 50.22 32.96
N SER A 49 -2.17 49.48 33.27
CA SER A 49 -1.63 49.02 34.58
C SER A 49 -2.38 48.05 35.50
N THR A 50 -1.58 47.08 35.89
CA THR A 50 -1.34 46.52 37.25
C THR A 50 -2.40 45.60 37.86
N GLY A 51 -2.01 44.44 38.26
CA GLY A 51 -1.48 43.97 39.54
C GLY A 51 -1.78 42.50 39.79
N SER A 52 -0.83 41.75 39.96
CA SER A 52 -0.30 41.00 41.09
C SER A 52 -1.21 40.14 41.99
N ALA A 53 -0.69 38.96 42.22
CA ALA A 53 -0.46 38.18 43.49
C ALA A 53 -1.39 36.98 43.67
N ALA A 54 -0.85 35.75 43.64
CA ALA A 54 -0.20 35.00 44.73
C ALA A 54 -1.17 34.21 45.65
N GLY A 55 -0.81 32.94 45.89
CA GLY A 55 -1.30 32.13 47.03
C GLY A 55 -1.45 30.64 46.63
N GLN A 56 -0.46 29.82 46.71
CA GLN A 56 0.05 28.91 47.74
C GLN A 56 -1.02 28.07 48.46
N GLY A 57 -0.80 26.75 48.49
CA GLY A 57 -1.48 25.82 49.37
C GLY A 57 -1.13 24.35 49.11
N PHE A 58 -0.03 23.93 49.68
CA PHE A 58 0.38 22.55 49.98
C PHE A 58 -0.67 21.81 50.82
N ILE A 59 -0.78 20.47 50.77
CA ILE A 59 -0.60 19.47 51.85
C ILE A 59 -0.78 18.05 51.26
N GLY A 60 0.20 17.16 51.38
CA GLY A 60 0.14 15.69 51.39
C GLY A 60 0.17 15.21 52.85
N PRO A 61 0.61 13.95 53.14
CA PRO A 61 0.05 12.64 52.88
C PRO A 61 -0.42 11.92 54.16
N GLY A 62 -1.14 10.81 54.06
CA GLY A 62 -1.51 10.01 55.21
C GLY A 62 -1.56 8.52 54.88
N SER A 63 -0.61 7.81 55.50
CA SER A 63 -0.50 6.36 55.56
C SER A 63 -1.24 5.77 56.76
N LEU A 64 -1.29 4.42 56.82
CA LEU A 64 -1.58 3.51 57.95
C LEU A 64 -2.98 2.89 57.91
N THR A 65 -3.25 1.62 58.22
CA THR A 65 -2.53 0.43 58.71
C THR A 65 -3.46 -0.76 58.65
N ASP A 66 -2.88 -1.94 58.49
CA ASP A 66 -3.20 -3.26 59.04
C ASP A 66 -4.59 -3.64 59.57
N GLY A 67 -5.02 -4.82 59.20
CA GLY A 67 -6.05 -5.61 59.85
C GLY A 67 -6.04 -7.08 59.44
N THR A 68 -5.40 -7.88 60.26
CA THR A 68 -5.20 -9.33 60.23
C THR A 68 -6.47 -10.14 60.55
N GLY A 69 -6.52 -11.40 60.06
CA GLY A 69 -7.28 -12.53 60.65
C GLY A 69 -8.09 -13.34 59.63
N SER A 70 -7.85 -14.47 59.37
CA SER A 70 -7.58 -15.81 59.85
C SER A 70 -8.45 -16.85 59.12
N ASP A 71 -7.82 -17.88 58.63
CA ASP A 71 -8.15 -19.29 58.48
C ASP A 71 -9.53 -19.81 58.00
N GLY A 72 -9.48 -20.66 56.98
CA GLY A 72 -10.52 -21.57 56.60
C GLY A 72 -10.09 -22.50 55.47
N THR A 73 -9.63 -23.70 55.88
CA THR A 73 -9.23 -24.85 55.08
C THR A 73 -10.32 -25.40 54.19
N GLY A 74 -9.98 -25.87 52.96
CA GLY A 74 -10.85 -26.83 52.26
C GLY A 74 -10.59 -27.04 50.77
N SER A 75 -9.82 -28.07 50.49
CA SER A 75 -9.89 -29.05 49.35
C SER A 75 -9.68 -28.63 47.92
N ASN A 76 -8.73 -29.37 47.38
CA ASN A 76 -8.30 -29.60 45.99
C ASN A 76 -9.40 -29.65 44.92
N GLY A 77 -9.16 -28.96 43.82
CA GLY A 77 -9.84 -29.12 42.56
C GLY A 77 -9.05 -28.43 41.45
N THR A 78 -8.05 -29.11 40.92
CA THR A 78 -7.34 -28.68 39.70
C THR A 78 -8.22 -28.79 38.50
N THR A 79 -8.64 -27.67 37.95
CA THR A 79 -9.10 -27.53 36.55
C THR A 79 -8.29 -26.45 35.88
N PRO A 80 -7.73 -26.72 34.70
CA PRO A 80 -7.00 -25.68 33.95
C PRO A 80 -8.01 -24.69 33.38
N LEU A 81 -7.93 -23.45 33.86
CA LEU A 81 -8.63 -22.33 33.23
C LEU A 81 -7.92 -22.00 31.92
N THR A 82 -8.48 -22.52 30.83
CA THR A 82 -8.21 -21.99 29.48
C THR A 82 -8.80 -20.59 29.40
N GLY A 83 -7.96 -19.60 29.62
CA GLY A 83 -8.36 -18.20 29.54
C GLY A 83 -8.42 -17.70 28.09
N SER A 84 -9.59 -17.81 27.44
CA SER A 84 -9.80 -17.18 26.13
C SER A 84 -11.02 -16.22 26.08
N TRP A 85 -11.53 -15.78 27.21
CA TRP A 85 -12.83 -15.09 27.27
C TRP A 85 -12.81 -13.57 27.51
N GLY A 86 -11.65 -12.97 27.80
CA GLY A 86 -11.61 -11.55 28.22
C GLY A 86 -11.79 -10.54 27.10
N THR A 87 -11.19 -10.76 25.94
CA THR A 87 -11.15 -9.75 24.85
C THR A 87 -12.37 -9.81 23.95
N ALA A 88 -12.91 -11.01 23.69
CA ALA A 88 -14.17 -11.17 22.96
C ALA A 88 -15.35 -10.54 23.71
N SER A 89 -15.32 -10.56 25.04
CA SER A 89 -16.35 -9.96 25.88
C SER A 89 -16.32 -8.42 25.87
N LEU A 90 -15.13 -7.81 25.81
CA LEU A 90 -14.99 -6.35 25.73
C LEU A 90 -15.36 -5.81 24.35
N ALA A 91 -14.98 -6.51 23.28
CA ALA A 91 -15.43 -6.17 21.93
C ALA A 91 -16.96 -6.32 21.79
N ARG A 92 -17.55 -7.37 22.37
CA ARG A 92 -19.02 -7.52 22.42
C ARG A 92 -19.71 -6.39 23.17
N SER A 93 -19.16 -5.92 24.29
CA SER A 93 -19.78 -4.83 25.07
C SER A 93 -19.61 -3.48 24.36
N ALA A 94 -18.51 -3.21 23.67
CA ALA A 94 -18.32 -1.98 22.95
C ALA A 94 -19.17 -1.90 21.65
N PHE A 95 -19.26 -2.99 20.88
CA PHE A 95 -20.05 -3.05 19.65
C PHE A 95 -21.53 -3.34 19.89
N GLY A 96 -21.87 -4.18 20.88
CA GLY A 96 -23.24 -4.54 21.20
C GLY A 96 -24.10 -3.39 21.73
N SER A 97 -23.48 -2.35 22.32
CA SER A 97 -24.18 -1.16 22.77
C SER A 97 -24.51 -0.16 21.65
N TRP A 98 -23.80 -0.23 20.53
CA TRP A 98 -24.02 0.68 19.39
C TRP A 98 -24.94 0.11 18.30
N ILE A 99 -25.02 -1.22 18.17
CA ILE A 99 -25.86 -1.88 17.15
C ILE A 99 -26.55 -3.11 17.77
N PRO A 100 -27.59 -2.92 18.62
CA PRO A 100 -28.34 -4.05 19.17
C PRO A 100 -29.02 -4.83 18.05
N GLY A 101 -28.69 -6.08 17.88
CA GLY A 101 -29.34 -7.00 16.93
C GLY A 101 -28.54 -7.38 15.69
N LEU A 102 -27.50 -6.65 15.28
CA LEU A 102 -26.71 -6.99 14.08
C LEU A 102 -25.59 -8.00 14.37
N VAL A 103 -24.97 -7.92 15.53
CA VAL A 103 -23.83 -8.80 15.89
C VAL A 103 -24.32 -10.20 16.30
N GLY A 104 -25.47 -10.30 16.92
CA GLY A 104 -26.04 -11.59 17.34
C GLY A 104 -26.64 -12.43 16.21
N SER A 105 -27.02 -11.80 15.08
CA SER A 105 -27.60 -12.49 13.93
C SER A 105 -26.63 -12.84 12.82
N VAL A 106 -25.43 -12.22 12.81
CA VAL A 106 -24.41 -12.41 11.76
C VAL A 106 -23.37 -13.45 12.15
N VAL A 107 -23.25 -13.78 13.42
CA VAL A 107 -22.27 -14.77 13.91
C VAL A 107 -22.97 -15.80 14.78
N PRO A 108 -23.53 -16.89 14.23
CA PRO A 108 -23.77 -18.07 15.04
C PRO A 108 -22.40 -18.53 15.55
N GLU A 109 -22.23 -18.68 16.86
CA GLU A 109 -21.09 -19.40 17.41
C GLU A 109 -21.14 -20.84 16.90
N PRO A 110 -20.19 -21.31 16.10
CA PRO A 110 -20.07 -22.73 15.85
C PRO A 110 -19.10 -23.32 16.85
N ASP A 111 -19.51 -24.39 17.49
CA ASP A 111 -18.65 -25.36 18.21
C ASP A 111 -17.72 -26.13 17.25
N LEU A 112 -17.23 -25.49 16.19
CA LEU A 112 -16.32 -26.12 15.24
C LEU A 112 -14.90 -25.76 15.61
N ALA A 113 -14.05 -26.76 15.75
CA ALA A 113 -12.61 -26.56 15.80
C ALA A 113 -12.17 -25.68 14.63
N PRO A 114 -11.21 -24.75 14.83
CA PRO A 114 -10.72 -23.92 13.74
C PRO A 114 -10.21 -24.83 12.60
N PRO A 115 -10.43 -24.43 11.33
CA PRO A 115 -9.95 -25.23 10.21
C PRO A 115 -8.43 -25.38 10.30
N PRO A 116 -7.85 -26.48 9.74
CA PRO A 116 -6.42 -26.60 9.61
C PRO A 116 -5.84 -25.36 8.93
N LEU A 117 -4.67 -24.91 9.36
CA LEU A 117 -4.00 -23.71 8.82
C LEU A 117 -3.88 -23.73 7.30
N GLU A 118 -3.56 -24.89 6.74
CA GLU A 118 -3.49 -25.06 5.28
C GLU A 118 -4.83 -24.78 4.60
N THR A 119 -5.92 -25.29 5.16
CA THR A 119 -7.27 -25.02 4.64
C THR A 119 -7.61 -23.53 4.72
N LEU A 120 -7.31 -22.90 5.87
CA LEU A 120 -7.55 -21.47 6.06
C LEU A 120 -6.72 -20.65 5.05
N HIS A 121 -5.46 -21.00 4.84
CA HIS A 121 -4.60 -20.36 3.85
C HIS A 121 -5.20 -20.48 2.44
N GLN A 122 -5.52 -21.71 1.99
CA GLN A 122 -6.08 -21.94 0.66
C GLN A 122 -7.42 -21.19 0.45
N GLU A 123 -8.29 -21.15 1.45
CA GLU A 123 -9.56 -20.44 1.39
C GLU A 123 -9.39 -18.90 1.40
N SER A 124 -8.30 -18.39 1.97
CA SER A 124 -7.99 -16.94 2.00
C SER A 124 -7.40 -16.42 0.70
N LEU A 125 -6.92 -17.31 -0.19
CA LEU A 125 -6.40 -16.90 -1.49
C LEU A 125 -7.51 -16.31 -2.37
N PRO A 126 -7.17 -15.40 -3.29
CA PRO A 126 -8.16 -14.80 -4.19
C PRO A 126 -8.79 -15.86 -5.10
N SER A 127 -10.08 -15.71 -5.35
CA SER A 127 -10.83 -16.59 -6.25
C SER A 127 -10.30 -16.50 -7.68
N PRO A 128 -10.36 -17.60 -8.46
CA PRO A 128 -10.13 -17.54 -9.89
C PRO A 128 -11.13 -16.60 -10.57
N ILE A 129 -10.66 -15.87 -11.60
CA ILE A 129 -11.48 -14.93 -12.36
C ILE A 129 -11.98 -15.49 -13.71
N GLY A 130 -11.62 -16.74 -14.02
CA GLY A 130 -12.04 -17.43 -15.25
C GLY A 130 -11.17 -17.12 -16.47
N GLU A 131 -10.01 -16.47 -16.27
CA GLU A 131 -9.10 -16.12 -17.34
C GLU A 131 -7.74 -16.80 -17.11
N ALA A 132 -7.38 -17.74 -17.99
CA ALA A 132 -6.20 -18.60 -17.85
C ALA A 132 -4.89 -17.78 -17.71
N PHE A 133 -4.81 -16.62 -18.32
CA PHE A 133 -3.65 -15.74 -18.19
C PHE A 133 -3.36 -15.38 -16.72
N PHE A 134 -4.38 -15.18 -15.91
CA PHE A 134 -4.25 -14.82 -14.47
C PHE A 134 -4.43 -16.00 -13.53
N ASP A 135 -5.13 -17.07 -13.96
CA ASP A 135 -5.53 -18.16 -13.05
C ASP A 135 -4.69 -19.43 -13.20
N TYR A 136 -4.12 -19.68 -14.38
CA TYR A 136 -3.42 -20.94 -14.65
C TYR A 136 -1.97 -20.89 -14.17
N PHE A 137 -1.60 -21.82 -13.31
CA PHE A 137 -0.23 -22.08 -12.86
C PHE A 137 0.38 -23.18 -13.70
N PRO A 138 1.35 -22.86 -14.60
CA PRO A 138 1.99 -23.89 -15.40
C PRO A 138 2.73 -24.91 -14.51
N PRO A 139 2.57 -26.22 -14.74
CA PRO A 139 3.21 -27.23 -13.89
C PRO A 139 4.74 -27.22 -14.01
N GLY A 140 5.30 -26.63 -15.07
CA GLY A 140 6.74 -26.49 -15.28
C GLY A 140 7.41 -25.34 -14.53
N LEU A 141 6.67 -24.48 -13.84
CA LEU A 141 7.22 -23.30 -13.14
C LEU A 141 8.44 -23.59 -12.27
N PRO A 142 8.49 -24.69 -11.48
CA PRO A 142 9.67 -24.98 -10.65
C PRO A 142 10.98 -25.18 -11.43
N GLY A 143 10.90 -25.61 -12.70
CA GLY A 143 12.06 -25.82 -13.55
C GLY A 143 12.47 -24.61 -14.40
N MET A 144 11.67 -23.54 -14.40
CA MET A 144 11.92 -22.34 -15.19
C MET A 144 12.84 -21.38 -14.43
N ALA A 145 13.64 -20.62 -15.19
CA ALA A 145 14.43 -19.53 -14.65
C ALA A 145 13.55 -18.33 -14.27
N ASN A 146 13.98 -17.54 -13.30
CA ASN A 146 13.31 -16.28 -12.94
C ASN A 146 13.28 -15.33 -14.15
N GLY A 147 12.10 -14.77 -14.45
CA GLY A 147 11.87 -13.93 -15.63
C GLY A 147 11.73 -14.70 -16.95
N GLU A 148 11.75 -16.04 -16.94
CA GLU A 148 11.46 -16.85 -18.12
C GLU A 148 9.99 -16.69 -18.53
N LEU A 149 9.78 -16.55 -19.85
CA LEU A 149 8.47 -16.27 -20.40
C LEU A 149 7.56 -17.51 -20.34
N VAL A 150 6.38 -17.33 -19.77
CA VAL A 150 5.27 -18.29 -19.81
C VAL A 150 4.36 -17.97 -21.00
N GLU A 151 4.00 -16.68 -21.17
CA GLU A 151 3.06 -16.25 -22.19
C GLU A 151 3.28 -14.78 -22.55
N VAL A 152 3.06 -14.43 -23.81
CA VAL A 152 2.97 -13.05 -24.30
C VAL A 152 1.69 -12.91 -25.10
N ARG A 153 0.89 -11.87 -24.81
CA ARG A 153 -0.35 -11.61 -25.55
C ARG A 153 -0.51 -10.14 -25.93
N ASP A 154 -1.31 -9.87 -26.95
CA ASP A 154 -1.64 -8.53 -27.41
C ASP A 154 -2.99 -8.08 -26.84
N VAL A 155 -2.99 -6.96 -26.13
CA VAL A 155 -4.20 -6.33 -25.59
C VAL A 155 -4.44 -4.92 -26.15
N THR A 156 -3.68 -4.54 -27.18
CA THR A 156 -3.78 -3.23 -27.84
C THR A 156 -5.22 -2.84 -28.22
N PRO A 157 -6.07 -3.73 -28.75
CA PRO A 157 -7.42 -3.34 -29.15
C PRO A 157 -8.28 -2.74 -28.03
N VAL A 158 -8.11 -3.22 -26.80
CA VAL A 158 -8.83 -2.73 -25.62
C VAL A 158 -8.03 -1.62 -24.93
N ALA A 159 -6.77 -1.89 -24.61
CA ALA A 159 -5.91 -1.03 -23.79
C ALA A 159 -5.73 0.39 -24.36
N LYS A 160 -5.62 0.52 -25.71
CA LYS A 160 -5.47 1.83 -26.36
C LYS A 160 -6.59 2.83 -26.04
N ASN A 161 -7.77 2.34 -25.69
CA ASN A 161 -8.90 3.19 -25.32
C ASN A 161 -8.84 3.70 -23.87
N LEU A 162 -7.93 3.13 -23.09
CA LEU A 162 -7.70 3.48 -21.69
C LEU A 162 -6.47 4.40 -21.51
N LEU A 163 -5.64 4.52 -22.53
CA LEU A 163 -4.41 5.31 -22.53
C LEU A 163 -4.66 6.71 -23.09
N LEU A 164 -3.93 7.71 -22.60
CA LEU A 164 -4.11 9.09 -23.00
C LEU A 164 -3.29 9.44 -24.26
N GLY A 165 -2.16 8.77 -24.44
CA GLY A 165 -1.26 8.97 -25.59
C GLY A 165 -1.51 7.98 -26.73
N PRO A 166 -1.00 8.26 -27.93
CA PRO A 166 -1.02 7.30 -29.03
C PRO A 166 -0.02 6.17 -28.78
N VAL A 167 -0.49 4.93 -28.81
CA VAL A 167 0.35 3.74 -28.63
C VAL A 167 0.52 2.96 -29.92
N ARG A 168 1.72 2.37 -30.12
CA ARG A 168 1.99 1.42 -31.18
C ARG A 168 1.36 0.07 -30.85
N GLU A 169 1.63 -0.41 -29.64
CA GLU A 169 1.11 -1.69 -29.15
C GLU A 169 1.13 -1.72 -27.63
N VAL A 170 0.25 -2.56 -27.08
CA VAL A 170 0.20 -2.88 -25.65
C VAL A 170 0.24 -4.39 -25.52
N LYS A 171 1.30 -4.90 -24.91
CA LYS A 171 1.53 -6.32 -24.71
C LYS A 171 1.37 -6.67 -23.24
N GLN A 172 0.93 -7.88 -22.97
CA GLN A 172 1.02 -8.46 -21.64
C GLN A 172 1.99 -9.61 -21.65
N ILE A 173 2.79 -9.67 -20.61
CA ILE A 173 3.74 -10.75 -20.37
C ILE A 173 3.37 -11.47 -19.08
N LYS A 174 3.49 -12.79 -19.10
CA LYS A 174 3.43 -13.66 -17.94
C LYS A 174 4.77 -14.35 -17.83
N VAL A 175 5.37 -14.29 -16.65
CA VAL A 175 6.73 -14.79 -16.41
C VAL A 175 6.77 -15.64 -15.16
N LYS A 176 7.74 -16.53 -15.07
CA LYS A 176 8.09 -17.21 -13.84
C LYS A 176 8.72 -16.22 -12.87
N THR A 177 8.30 -16.27 -11.61
CA THR A 177 8.90 -15.55 -10.50
C THR A 177 8.92 -16.43 -9.24
N THR A 178 9.31 -15.85 -8.11
CA THR A 178 9.20 -16.47 -6.78
C THR A 178 8.33 -15.62 -5.87
N ASP A 179 7.65 -16.25 -4.95
CA ASP A 179 6.91 -15.58 -3.88
C ASP A 179 7.84 -15.09 -2.75
N ALA A 180 7.30 -14.56 -1.67
CA ALA A 180 8.08 -14.05 -0.53
C ALA A 180 8.84 -15.14 0.23
N SER A 181 8.46 -16.41 0.08
CA SER A 181 9.14 -17.57 0.68
C SER A 181 10.21 -18.17 -0.24
N GLY A 182 10.32 -17.70 -1.49
CA GLY A 182 11.17 -18.27 -2.52
C GLY A 182 10.51 -19.41 -3.30
N ALA A 183 9.23 -19.71 -3.06
CA ALA A 183 8.52 -20.75 -3.81
C ALA A 183 8.17 -20.29 -5.24
N PRO A 184 8.21 -21.19 -6.23
CA PRO A 184 7.95 -20.82 -7.62
C PRO A 184 6.50 -20.38 -7.83
N THR A 185 6.33 -19.24 -8.46
CA THR A 185 5.03 -18.67 -8.87
C THR A 185 5.18 -17.94 -10.20
N PHE A 186 4.16 -17.20 -10.61
CA PHE A 186 4.24 -16.35 -11.79
C PHE A 186 3.94 -14.88 -11.45
N ALA A 187 4.42 -13.99 -12.30
CA ALA A 187 4.01 -12.59 -12.31
C ALA A 187 3.47 -12.21 -13.69
N THR A 188 2.60 -11.21 -13.74
CA THR A 188 2.09 -10.60 -14.95
C THR A 188 2.42 -9.12 -14.99
N ALA A 189 2.56 -8.57 -16.20
CA ALA A 189 2.76 -7.14 -16.41
C ALA A 189 2.18 -6.70 -17.74
N THR A 190 1.81 -5.43 -17.84
CA THR A 190 1.44 -4.77 -19.09
C THR A 190 2.58 -3.87 -19.55
N LEU A 191 3.01 -4.04 -20.81
CA LEU A 191 4.00 -3.21 -21.48
C LEU A 191 3.31 -2.31 -22.50
N VAL A 192 3.38 -1.00 -22.27
CA VAL A 192 2.83 0.03 -23.15
C VAL A 192 3.97 0.61 -24.01
N ILE A 193 3.84 0.54 -25.32
CA ILE A 193 4.84 1.04 -26.26
C ILE A 193 4.26 2.21 -27.06
N PRO A 194 4.77 3.45 -26.89
CA PRO A 194 4.29 4.63 -27.60
C PRO A 194 4.43 4.49 -29.15
N ALA A 195 3.54 5.18 -29.88
CA ALA A 195 3.47 5.10 -31.35
C ALA A 195 4.70 5.65 -32.06
N GLY A 196 5.39 6.64 -31.52
CA GLY A 196 6.56 7.26 -32.14
C GLY A 196 7.81 6.37 -32.13
N VAL A 197 8.73 6.61 -33.07
CA VAL A 197 10.10 6.09 -32.96
C VAL A 197 10.82 6.83 -31.83
N TRP A 198 11.62 6.12 -31.04
CA TRP A 198 12.45 6.75 -30.02
C TRP A 198 13.50 7.66 -30.67
N PRO A 199 13.46 8.99 -30.43
CA PRO A 199 14.38 9.91 -31.08
C PRO A 199 15.69 10.09 -30.35
N GLY A 200 15.81 9.55 -29.12
CA GLY A 200 16.99 9.69 -28.27
C GLY A 200 18.10 8.69 -28.60
N PRO A 201 19.23 8.79 -27.91
CA PRO A 201 20.33 7.85 -28.09
C PRO A 201 20.02 6.47 -27.51
N GLY A 202 20.55 5.43 -28.16
CA GLY A 202 20.44 4.05 -27.71
C GLY A 202 19.02 3.46 -27.76
N PRO A 203 18.77 2.35 -27.06
CA PRO A 203 17.45 1.75 -26.95
C PRO A 203 16.47 2.65 -26.24
N ARG A 204 15.18 2.49 -26.55
CA ARG A 204 14.08 3.21 -25.89
C ARG A 204 14.12 2.96 -24.38
N PRO A 205 14.20 4.01 -23.54
CA PRO A 205 14.12 3.84 -22.09
C PRO A 205 12.75 3.29 -21.64
N VAL A 206 12.74 2.65 -20.47
CA VAL A 206 11.55 2.08 -19.87
C VAL A 206 11.30 2.68 -18.49
N LEU A 207 10.11 3.19 -18.26
CA LEU A 207 9.62 3.52 -16.93
C LEU A 207 8.81 2.34 -16.38
N VAL A 208 9.22 1.78 -15.26
CA VAL A 208 8.40 0.83 -14.50
C VAL A 208 7.48 1.65 -13.60
N ASN A 209 6.18 1.64 -13.90
CA ASN A 209 5.17 2.35 -13.15
C ASN A 209 4.46 1.38 -12.19
N ASN A 210 4.87 1.39 -10.93
CA ASN A 210 4.30 0.58 -9.88
C ASN A 210 3.05 1.28 -9.33
N VAL A 211 1.90 0.99 -9.92
CA VAL A 211 0.60 1.58 -9.54
C VAL A 211 0.19 1.04 -8.17
N PRO A 212 -0.38 1.83 -7.25
CA PRO A 212 -0.88 1.32 -5.98
C PRO A 212 -2.11 0.42 -6.22
N ILE A 213 -1.92 -0.89 -6.26
CA ILE A 213 -2.99 -1.88 -6.46
C ILE A 213 -3.86 -1.95 -5.21
N ASN A 214 -3.27 -2.12 -4.02
CA ASN A 214 -3.91 -2.07 -2.70
C ASN A 214 -5.18 -2.93 -2.62
N SER A 215 -5.14 -4.12 -3.17
CA SER A 215 -6.33 -4.93 -3.44
C SER A 215 -6.11 -6.38 -3.02
N LEU A 216 -7.20 -7.13 -2.90
CA LEU A 216 -7.16 -8.54 -2.50
C LEU A 216 -7.60 -9.49 -3.62
N GLY A 217 -8.22 -8.98 -4.69
CA GLY A 217 -8.77 -9.77 -5.80
C GLY A 217 -7.96 -9.66 -7.08
N ARG A 218 -7.79 -10.78 -7.81
CA ARG A 218 -7.02 -10.84 -9.09
C ARG A 218 -7.58 -9.93 -10.18
N ALA A 219 -8.90 -9.72 -10.20
CA ALA A 219 -9.53 -8.81 -11.16
C ALA A 219 -9.19 -7.33 -10.94
N CYS A 220 -8.51 -7.00 -9.83
CA CYS A 220 -8.13 -5.64 -9.48
C CYS A 220 -6.75 -5.23 -10.00
N THR A 221 -6.08 -6.10 -10.74
CA THR A 221 -4.74 -5.81 -11.26
C THR A 221 -4.77 -4.89 -12.48
N PRO A 222 -3.74 -4.07 -12.68
CA PRO A 222 -3.58 -3.25 -13.88
C PRO A 222 -3.72 -4.03 -15.18
N SER A 223 -3.11 -5.22 -15.26
CA SER A 223 -3.19 -6.03 -16.48
C SER A 223 -4.59 -6.52 -16.75
N HIS A 224 -5.39 -6.85 -15.72
CA HIS A 224 -6.79 -7.22 -15.95
C HIS A 224 -7.59 -6.05 -16.54
N THR A 225 -7.42 -4.85 -15.98
CA THR A 225 -8.08 -3.64 -16.52
C THR A 225 -7.67 -3.34 -17.95
N MET A 226 -6.37 -3.47 -18.28
CA MET A 226 -5.87 -3.23 -19.65
C MET A 226 -6.39 -4.23 -20.67
N ALA A 227 -6.62 -5.48 -20.26
CA ALA A 227 -7.17 -6.52 -21.15
C ALA A 227 -8.68 -6.41 -21.34
N ASN A 228 -9.42 -6.06 -20.28
CA ASN A 228 -10.88 -6.18 -20.23
C ASN A 228 -11.62 -4.83 -20.28
N GLY A 229 -10.91 -3.70 -20.16
CA GLY A 229 -11.52 -2.38 -20.05
C GLY A 229 -12.02 -2.09 -18.64
N ILE A 230 -12.79 -1.00 -18.51
CA ILE A 230 -13.38 -0.59 -17.23
C ILE A 230 -14.53 -1.53 -16.88
N THR A 231 -14.41 -2.17 -15.74
CA THR A 231 -15.38 -3.10 -15.17
C THR A 231 -15.75 -2.66 -13.74
N PRO A 232 -16.75 -3.25 -13.08
CA PRO A 232 -17.01 -3.02 -11.66
C PRO A 232 -15.84 -3.36 -10.74
N SER A 233 -14.91 -4.21 -11.20
CA SER A 233 -13.69 -4.60 -10.47
C SER A 233 -12.49 -3.71 -10.79
N THR A 234 -12.63 -2.69 -11.64
CA THR A 234 -11.52 -1.79 -11.98
C THR A 234 -11.11 -0.99 -10.74
N ASN A 235 -9.82 -1.02 -10.43
CA ASN A 235 -9.27 -0.22 -9.36
C ASN A 235 -9.33 1.27 -9.72
N PHE A 236 -9.80 2.11 -8.81
CA PHE A 236 -9.96 3.55 -9.05
C PHE A 236 -8.67 4.22 -9.56
N VAL A 237 -7.51 3.87 -9.00
CA VAL A 237 -6.22 4.45 -9.40
C VAL A 237 -5.83 4.11 -10.84
N GLU A 238 -6.43 3.06 -11.41
CA GLU A 238 -6.26 2.69 -12.82
C GLU A 238 -6.92 3.68 -13.79
N LEU A 239 -7.86 4.48 -13.32
CA LEU A 239 -8.55 5.49 -14.15
C LEU A 239 -7.72 6.76 -14.30
N VAL A 240 -6.75 7.00 -13.40
CA VAL A 240 -5.91 8.21 -13.39
C VAL A 240 -4.45 7.77 -13.57
N ARG A 241 -3.88 7.98 -14.74
CA ARG A 241 -2.53 7.50 -15.11
C ARG A 241 -1.58 8.63 -15.48
N PRO A 242 -1.36 9.63 -14.61
CA PRO A 242 -0.53 10.79 -14.97
C PRO A 242 0.93 10.39 -15.23
N VAL A 243 1.44 9.40 -14.52
CA VAL A 243 2.83 8.90 -14.70
C VAL A 243 2.99 8.22 -16.05
N THR A 244 2.07 7.30 -16.41
CA THR A 244 2.06 6.64 -17.72
C THR A 244 1.97 7.66 -18.85
N ALA A 245 1.05 8.61 -18.78
CA ALA A 245 0.87 9.64 -19.79
C ALA A 245 2.12 10.51 -19.99
N LYS A 246 2.75 10.95 -18.89
CA LYS A 246 4.00 11.71 -18.96
C LYS A 246 5.15 10.91 -19.57
N ALA A 247 5.25 9.63 -19.25
CA ALA A 247 6.27 8.76 -19.84
C ALA A 247 6.03 8.56 -21.36
N GLU A 248 4.78 8.38 -21.77
CA GLU A 248 4.40 8.32 -23.20
C GLU A 248 4.75 9.63 -23.93
N GLU A 249 4.49 10.80 -23.33
CA GLU A 249 4.86 12.11 -23.86
C GLU A 249 6.38 12.25 -24.06
N ARG A 250 7.18 11.66 -23.18
CA ARG A 250 8.65 11.59 -23.32
C ARG A 250 9.11 10.55 -24.34
N GLY A 251 8.22 9.70 -24.82
CA GLY A 251 8.51 8.61 -25.74
C GLY A 251 9.05 7.36 -25.05
N TYR A 252 8.97 7.24 -23.74
CA TYR A 252 9.40 6.06 -22.98
C TYR A 252 8.36 4.94 -23.11
N ALA A 253 8.82 3.68 -23.14
CA ALA A 253 7.93 2.58 -22.89
C ALA A 253 7.58 2.52 -21.38
N VAL A 254 6.40 2.00 -21.06
CA VAL A 254 5.96 1.86 -19.68
C VAL A 254 5.66 0.40 -19.38
N LEU A 255 6.36 -0.16 -18.39
CA LEU A 255 6.06 -1.47 -17.84
C LEU A 255 5.22 -1.27 -16.56
N ILE A 256 4.07 -1.91 -16.49
CA ILE A 256 3.13 -1.84 -15.36
C ILE A 256 2.99 -3.25 -14.79
N PRO A 257 3.77 -3.63 -13.77
CA PRO A 257 3.69 -4.93 -13.12
C PRO A 257 2.43 -5.09 -12.26
N ASP A 258 1.86 -6.29 -12.25
CA ASP A 258 0.88 -6.72 -11.25
C ASP A 258 1.65 -7.22 -10.01
N HIS A 259 2.27 -6.31 -9.30
CA HIS A 259 3.30 -6.60 -8.30
C HIS A 259 2.81 -7.33 -7.04
N GLU A 260 1.49 -7.38 -6.78
CA GLU A 260 0.94 -8.20 -5.69
C GLU A 260 0.88 -9.69 -6.05
N GLY A 261 1.21 -10.04 -7.30
CA GLY A 261 1.25 -11.41 -7.82
C GLY A 261 -0.12 -12.12 -7.83
N PRO A 262 -0.16 -13.41 -8.18
CA PRO A 262 -1.43 -14.14 -8.27
C PRO A 262 -2.08 -14.44 -6.91
N SER A 263 -1.33 -14.34 -5.82
CA SER A 263 -1.85 -14.42 -4.46
C SER A 263 -2.41 -13.10 -3.94
N MET A 264 -2.23 -12.00 -4.68
CA MET A 264 -2.62 -10.65 -4.26
C MET A 264 -2.08 -10.35 -2.85
N ALA A 265 -0.75 -10.41 -2.72
CA ALA A 265 -0.03 -10.22 -1.47
C ALA A 265 0.16 -8.72 -1.16
N TYR A 266 -0.96 -7.99 -1.04
CA TYR A 266 -0.94 -6.57 -0.73
C TYR A 266 -0.13 -6.28 0.54
N GLY A 267 0.81 -5.37 0.44
CA GLY A 267 1.67 -4.96 1.55
C GLY A 267 2.97 -5.78 1.69
N GLU A 268 3.20 -6.82 0.86
CA GLU A 268 4.37 -7.69 0.97
C GLU A 268 5.49 -7.26 0.00
N PRO A 269 6.63 -6.68 0.47
CA PRO A 269 7.64 -6.08 -0.39
C PRO A 269 8.52 -7.09 -1.13
N TYR A 270 8.74 -8.30 -0.59
CA TYR A 270 9.58 -9.32 -1.23
C TYR A 270 8.91 -9.89 -2.47
N ALA A 271 7.66 -10.34 -2.35
CA ALA A 271 6.90 -10.85 -3.49
C ALA A 271 6.76 -9.76 -4.56
N ALA A 272 6.49 -8.51 -4.14
CA ALA A 272 6.36 -7.38 -5.06
C ALA A 272 7.68 -7.07 -5.77
N GLY A 273 8.80 -7.06 -5.06
CA GLY A 273 10.12 -6.82 -5.63
C GLY A 273 10.53 -7.91 -6.63
N HIS A 274 10.29 -9.19 -6.28
CA HIS A 274 10.53 -10.31 -7.19
C HIS A 274 9.70 -10.20 -8.46
N ALA A 275 8.39 -9.92 -8.35
CA ALA A 275 7.51 -9.75 -9.49
C ALA A 275 7.96 -8.62 -10.43
N ILE A 276 8.40 -7.48 -9.89
CA ILE A 276 8.91 -6.36 -10.68
C ILE A 276 10.18 -6.76 -11.41
N LEU A 277 11.18 -7.28 -10.71
CA LEU A 277 12.48 -7.60 -11.29
C LEU A 277 12.36 -8.71 -12.36
N ASP A 278 11.50 -9.71 -12.12
CA ASP A 278 11.26 -10.78 -13.08
C ASP A 278 10.42 -10.34 -14.28
N THR A 279 9.49 -9.40 -14.13
CA THR A 279 8.78 -8.83 -15.28
C THR A 279 9.70 -7.93 -16.13
N ILE A 280 10.72 -7.28 -15.54
CA ILE A 280 11.78 -6.61 -16.29
C ILE A 280 12.61 -7.63 -17.10
N ARG A 281 13.03 -8.76 -16.49
CA ARG A 281 13.67 -9.87 -17.21
C ARG A 281 12.81 -10.38 -18.36
N GLY A 282 11.53 -10.61 -18.07
CA GLY A 282 10.57 -11.09 -19.06
C GLY A 282 10.36 -10.13 -20.21
N MET A 283 10.28 -8.84 -19.97
CA MET A 283 10.23 -7.82 -21.01
C MET A 283 11.47 -7.89 -21.92
N ARG A 284 12.66 -8.00 -21.34
CA ARG A 284 13.91 -8.14 -22.11
C ARG A 284 13.96 -9.44 -22.91
N ASN A 285 13.48 -10.53 -22.34
CA ASN A 285 13.40 -11.82 -23.01
C ASN A 285 12.38 -11.84 -24.16
N ALA A 286 11.24 -11.16 -23.98
CA ALA A 286 10.21 -11.07 -25.02
C ALA A 286 10.59 -10.15 -26.19
N PHE A 287 11.31 -9.06 -25.90
CA PHE A 287 11.62 -8.00 -26.84
C PHE A 287 13.10 -7.61 -26.80
N PRO A 288 14.04 -8.56 -27.01
CA PRO A 288 15.48 -8.32 -26.80
C PRO A 288 16.07 -7.27 -27.72
N ALA A 289 15.57 -7.14 -28.93
CA ALA A 289 16.04 -6.14 -29.91
C ALA A 289 15.67 -4.70 -29.50
N GLU A 290 14.54 -4.52 -28.80
CA GLU A 290 14.06 -3.20 -28.42
C GLU A 290 14.45 -2.82 -26.97
N PHE A 291 14.39 -3.79 -26.03
CA PHE A 291 14.57 -3.52 -24.61
C PHE A 291 15.72 -4.25 -23.92
N GLY A 292 16.50 -5.05 -24.65
CA GLY A 292 17.57 -5.88 -24.08
C GLY A 292 18.61 -5.10 -23.25
N THR A 293 18.90 -3.86 -23.64
CA THR A 293 19.88 -2.96 -22.96
C THR A 293 19.28 -1.59 -22.65
N SER A 294 17.96 -1.51 -22.55
CA SER A 294 17.26 -0.26 -22.19
C SER A 294 17.64 0.19 -20.79
N LYS A 295 17.80 1.49 -20.61
CA LYS A 295 17.83 2.10 -19.27
C LYS A 295 16.43 2.06 -18.68
N ILE A 296 16.36 1.71 -17.41
CA ILE A 296 15.12 1.47 -16.68
C ILE A 296 15.12 2.33 -15.41
N ALA A 297 14.02 3.00 -15.14
CA ALA A 297 13.79 3.59 -13.84
C ALA A 297 12.44 3.12 -13.29
N MET A 298 12.32 3.09 -11.97
CA MET A 298 11.11 2.64 -11.29
C MET A 298 10.46 3.81 -10.57
N MET A 299 9.14 3.83 -10.53
CA MET A 299 8.38 4.84 -9.79
C MET A 299 7.13 4.23 -9.18
N GLY A 300 6.81 4.61 -7.92
CA GLY A 300 5.59 4.18 -7.25
C GLY A 300 5.17 5.12 -6.13
N TYR A 301 3.88 5.10 -5.80
CA TYR A 301 3.29 5.83 -4.68
C TYR A 301 2.51 4.89 -3.76
N SER A 302 2.50 5.13 -2.44
CA SER A 302 1.72 4.34 -1.48
C SER A 302 2.02 2.84 -1.60
N GLY A 303 1.04 1.98 -1.87
CA GLY A 303 1.28 0.56 -2.12
C GLY A 303 2.22 0.28 -3.29
N GLY A 304 2.22 1.11 -4.32
CA GLY A 304 3.22 1.04 -5.40
C GLY A 304 4.63 1.42 -4.93
N ALA A 305 4.74 2.26 -3.89
CA ALA A 305 6.03 2.57 -3.27
C ALA A 305 6.57 1.39 -2.43
N ILE A 306 5.70 0.56 -1.81
CA ILE A 306 6.13 -0.69 -1.17
C ILE A 306 6.83 -1.59 -2.21
N ALA A 307 6.23 -1.73 -3.38
CA ALA A 307 6.76 -2.54 -4.46
C ALA A 307 8.07 -1.97 -5.03
N THR A 308 8.14 -0.65 -5.23
CA THR A 308 9.36 0.04 -5.68
C THR A 308 10.48 -0.10 -4.66
N HIS A 309 10.18 0.04 -3.36
CA HIS A 309 11.12 -0.17 -2.26
C HIS A 309 11.66 -1.61 -2.25
N GLY A 310 10.76 -2.61 -2.35
CA GLY A 310 11.14 -4.01 -2.43
C GLY A 310 12.07 -4.30 -3.61
N ALA A 311 11.72 -3.83 -4.81
CA ALA A 311 12.54 -4.03 -6.01
C ALA A 311 13.92 -3.36 -5.90
N ALA A 312 13.97 -2.13 -5.37
CA ALA A 312 15.23 -1.40 -5.21
C ALA A 312 16.18 -2.10 -4.23
N LYS A 313 15.67 -2.59 -3.10
CA LYS A 313 16.47 -3.28 -2.08
C LYS A 313 16.84 -4.72 -2.45
N LEU A 314 16.05 -5.40 -3.28
CA LEU A 314 16.36 -6.75 -3.74
C LEU A 314 17.27 -6.79 -4.97
N LEU A 315 17.50 -5.66 -5.62
CA LEU A 315 18.18 -5.60 -6.93
C LEU A 315 19.53 -6.31 -6.94
N ASP A 316 20.43 -5.96 -6.05
CA ASP A 316 21.80 -6.51 -6.04
C ASP A 316 21.86 -7.98 -5.63
N GLY A 317 20.96 -8.40 -4.74
CA GLY A 317 20.93 -9.79 -4.24
C GLY A 317 20.13 -10.75 -5.13
N TYR A 318 19.08 -10.28 -5.78
CA TYR A 318 18.15 -11.10 -6.55
C TYR A 318 18.32 -10.98 -8.07
N ALA A 319 18.66 -9.79 -8.57
CA ALA A 319 18.74 -9.52 -10.00
C ALA A 319 19.98 -8.65 -10.34
N PRO A 320 21.20 -9.04 -9.92
CA PRO A 320 22.42 -8.22 -10.09
C PRO A 320 22.73 -7.89 -11.55
N GLU A 321 22.31 -8.72 -12.49
CA GLU A 321 22.47 -8.47 -13.93
C GLU A 321 21.61 -7.31 -14.46
N LEU A 322 20.57 -6.89 -13.72
CA LEU A 322 19.76 -5.72 -14.06
C LEU A 322 20.34 -4.43 -13.49
N ALA A 323 21.16 -4.50 -12.44
CA ALA A 323 21.66 -3.33 -11.72
C ALA A 323 22.37 -2.28 -12.60
N PRO A 324 23.18 -2.64 -13.63
CA PRO A 324 23.80 -1.65 -14.50
C PRO A 324 22.84 -0.80 -15.32
N ASP A 325 21.60 -1.27 -15.50
CA ASP A 325 20.61 -0.62 -16.35
C ASP A 325 19.43 -0.02 -15.57
N ILE A 326 19.24 -0.39 -14.29
CA ILE A 326 18.25 0.26 -13.42
C ILE A 326 18.89 1.50 -12.81
N VAL A 327 18.54 2.66 -13.37
CA VAL A 327 19.26 3.94 -13.13
C VAL A 327 18.69 4.78 -11.99
N GLY A 328 17.57 4.36 -11.41
CA GLY A 328 16.99 5.05 -10.25
C GLY A 328 15.60 4.54 -9.90
N ALA A 329 15.21 4.76 -8.64
CA ALA A 329 13.90 4.46 -8.10
C ALA A 329 13.32 5.66 -7.35
N ALA A 330 12.10 6.09 -7.73
CA ALA A 330 11.37 7.15 -7.04
C ALA A 330 10.18 6.56 -6.29
N MET A 331 10.06 6.89 -5.00
CA MET A 331 8.97 6.39 -4.16
C MET A 331 8.37 7.49 -3.29
N GLY A 332 7.05 7.57 -3.28
CA GLY A 332 6.33 8.58 -2.52
C GLY A 332 5.29 7.99 -1.60
N GLY A 333 5.02 8.67 -0.46
CA GLY A 333 4.07 8.16 0.53
C GLY A 333 4.41 6.73 0.92
N VAL A 334 5.71 6.41 1.09
CA VAL A 334 6.19 5.03 1.19
C VAL A 334 5.89 4.42 2.56
N PRO A 335 5.15 3.30 2.63
CA PRO A 335 4.92 2.55 3.85
C PRO A 335 6.17 1.72 4.23
N ALA A 336 7.23 2.38 4.65
CA ALA A 336 8.51 1.74 4.98
C ALA A 336 8.57 1.17 6.42
N ASP A 337 7.65 1.57 7.30
CA ASP A 337 7.61 1.16 8.70
C ASP A 337 6.21 0.69 9.09
N PHE A 338 6.01 -0.62 9.04
CA PHE A 338 4.69 -1.25 9.27
C PHE A 338 4.23 -1.17 10.73
N GLU A 339 5.15 -1.10 11.69
CA GLU A 339 4.79 -0.85 13.09
C GLU A 339 4.17 0.54 13.25
N MET A 340 4.74 1.56 12.58
CA MET A 340 4.18 2.90 12.55
C MET A 340 2.78 2.91 11.91
N LEU A 341 2.58 2.18 10.80
CA LEU A 341 1.27 2.06 10.14
C LEU A 341 0.23 1.41 11.06
N GLY A 342 0.61 0.39 11.82
CA GLY A 342 -0.25 -0.23 12.81
C GLY A 342 -0.78 0.77 13.85
N ARG A 343 0.00 1.81 14.17
CA ARG A 343 -0.41 2.87 15.12
C ARG A 343 -1.25 3.96 14.46
N THR A 344 -1.02 4.27 13.18
CA THR A 344 -1.66 5.40 12.51
C THR A 344 -2.92 5.03 11.74
N MET A 345 -3.05 3.79 11.26
CA MET A 345 -4.15 3.34 10.42
C MET A 345 -5.15 2.44 11.15
N ASN A 346 -4.76 1.85 12.29
CA ASN A 346 -5.60 0.92 13.04
C ASN A 346 -6.79 1.61 13.71
N GLY A 347 -7.99 1.03 13.62
CA GLY A 347 -9.18 1.50 14.33
C GLY A 347 -9.75 2.85 13.86
N ASN A 348 -9.40 3.31 12.66
CA ASN A 348 -9.92 4.57 12.09
C ASN A 348 -10.34 4.37 10.61
N LEU A 349 -10.56 5.47 9.87
CA LEU A 349 -11.00 5.40 8.47
C LEU A 349 -10.01 4.67 7.54
N ALA A 350 -8.75 4.57 7.90
CA ALA A 350 -7.75 3.81 7.14
C ALA A 350 -7.74 2.31 7.50
N SER A 351 -8.49 1.88 8.53
CA SER A 351 -8.45 0.49 9.01
C SER A 351 -8.85 -0.52 7.96
N GLY A 352 -9.70 -0.16 6.99
CA GLY A 352 -10.04 -1.04 5.88
C GLY A 352 -8.84 -1.41 5.01
N LEU A 353 -8.01 -0.43 4.64
CA LEU A 353 -6.76 -0.66 3.90
C LEU A 353 -5.72 -1.37 4.78
N PHE A 354 -5.63 -1.00 6.05
CA PHE A 354 -4.71 -1.65 6.99
C PHE A 354 -5.03 -3.14 7.16
N LEU A 355 -6.28 -3.50 7.42
CA LEU A 355 -6.71 -4.88 7.55
C LEU A 355 -6.56 -5.66 6.22
N ALA A 356 -6.82 -5.02 5.08
CA ALA A 356 -6.56 -5.63 3.79
C ALA A 356 -5.05 -5.94 3.60
N ALA A 357 -4.16 -5.04 4.03
CA ALA A 357 -2.72 -5.32 4.03
C ALA A 357 -2.37 -6.49 4.97
N VAL A 358 -2.95 -6.56 6.16
CA VAL A 358 -2.76 -7.71 7.07
C VAL A 358 -3.19 -9.02 6.41
N PHE A 359 -4.35 -9.05 5.74
CA PHE A 359 -4.80 -10.23 5.00
C PHE A 359 -3.90 -10.54 3.80
N GLY A 360 -3.47 -9.53 3.04
CA GLY A 360 -2.54 -9.70 1.92
C GLY A 360 -1.19 -10.27 2.35
N ILE A 361 -0.59 -9.72 3.41
CA ILE A 361 0.67 -10.18 3.99
C ILE A 361 0.53 -11.61 4.54
N SER A 362 -0.60 -11.95 5.17
CA SER A 362 -0.83 -13.28 5.73
C SER A 362 -0.86 -14.39 4.67
N ARG A 363 -1.11 -14.08 3.41
CA ARG A 363 -1.05 -15.04 2.28
C ARG A 363 0.36 -15.51 1.97
N GLN A 364 1.36 -14.76 2.43
CA GLN A 364 2.79 -15.05 2.24
C GLN A 364 3.52 -15.32 3.56
N ASN A 365 2.92 -14.92 4.68
CA ASN A 365 3.48 -15.02 6.03
C ASN A 365 2.47 -15.75 6.92
N LEU A 366 2.48 -17.11 6.81
CA LEU A 366 1.44 -17.97 7.38
C LEU A 366 1.40 -17.93 8.90
N GLU A 367 2.46 -17.48 9.55
CA GLU A 367 2.57 -17.26 10.99
C GLU A 367 1.58 -16.21 11.54
N ILE A 368 0.99 -15.40 10.67
CA ILE A 368 -0.08 -14.45 11.04
C ILE A 368 -1.41 -15.17 11.24
N LEU A 369 -1.68 -16.23 10.46
CA LEU A 369 -2.99 -16.90 10.45
C LEU A 369 -3.45 -17.40 11.81
N PRO A 370 -2.59 -18.00 12.67
CA PRO A 370 -2.98 -18.43 14.02
C PRO A 370 -3.39 -17.27 14.93
N LEU A 371 -2.95 -16.03 14.63
CA LEU A 371 -3.30 -14.87 15.43
C LEU A 371 -4.71 -14.34 15.12
N ILE A 372 -5.30 -14.76 14.01
CA ILE A 372 -6.61 -14.28 13.54
C ILE A 372 -7.70 -15.10 14.21
N ASN A 373 -8.64 -14.43 14.90
CA ASN A 373 -9.78 -15.09 15.55
C ASN A 373 -10.87 -15.54 14.54
N GLY A 374 -11.85 -16.31 15.00
CA GLY A 374 -12.89 -16.86 14.14
C GLY A 374 -13.68 -15.82 13.32
N LEU A 375 -13.85 -14.58 13.82
CA LEU A 375 -14.48 -13.49 13.07
C LEU A 375 -13.55 -13.01 11.94
N GLY A 376 -12.27 -12.77 12.24
CA GLY A 376 -11.27 -12.38 11.27
C GLY A 376 -11.09 -13.43 10.17
N GLN A 377 -11.03 -14.73 10.52
CA GLN A 377 -10.97 -15.82 9.55
C GLN A 377 -12.16 -15.80 8.59
N ARG A 378 -13.39 -15.66 9.09
CA ARG A 378 -14.59 -15.57 8.26
C ARG A 378 -14.57 -14.35 7.33
N ILE A 379 -14.09 -13.21 7.81
CA ILE A 379 -13.90 -12.03 6.98
C ILE A 379 -12.86 -12.33 5.90
N GLY A 380 -11.70 -12.88 6.27
CA GLY A 380 -10.60 -13.15 5.34
C GLY A 380 -10.93 -14.15 4.22
N ILE A 381 -11.82 -15.13 4.47
CA ILE A 381 -12.28 -16.10 3.47
C ILE A 381 -13.57 -15.69 2.74
N SER A 382 -14.20 -14.59 3.14
CA SER A 382 -15.42 -14.07 2.50
C SER A 382 -15.10 -13.42 1.15
N SER A 383 -16.12 -12.84 0.49
CA SER A 383 -15.94 -12.07 -0.75
C SER A 383 -15.01 -10.85 -0.60
N ILE A 384 -14.59 -10.46 0.60
CA ILE A 384 -13.59 -9.42 0.84
C ILE A 384 -12.24 -9.82 0.21
N LYS A 385 -11.90 -11.11 0.19
CA LYS A 385 -10.67 -11.62 -0.42
C LYS A 385 -10.54 -11.33 -1.92
N ASP A 386 -11.62 -10.92 -2.56
CA ASP A 386 -11.69 -10.61 -4.00
C ASP A 386 -11.97 -9.12 -4.27
N GLN A 387 -11.95 -8.26 -3.22
CA GLN A 387 -12.32 -6.86 -3.36
C GLN A 387 -11.13 -5.98 -3.76
N CYS A 388 -11.45 -4.95 -4.54
CA CYS A 388 -10.50 -3.92 -4.96
C CYS A 388 -10.38 -2.78 -3.93
N MET A 389 -9.33 -1.97 -4.06
CA MET A 389 -8.93 -0.90 -3.17
C MET A 389 -10.10 -0.02 -2.68
N LEU A 390 -11.00 0.39 -3.57
CA LEU A 390 -12.12 1.25 -3.18
C LEU A 390 -13.05 0.58 -2.16
N ASN A 391 -13.36 -0.70 -2.36
CA ASN A 391 -14.26 -1.44 -1.49
C ASN A 391 -13.61 -1.78 -0.14
N VAL A 392 -12.34 -2.24 -0.16
CA VAL A 392 -11.61 -2.50 1.09
C VAL A 392 -11.35 -1.21 1.86
N GLY A 393 -11.02 -0.12 1.17
CA GLY A 393 -10.86 1.20 1.77
C GLY A 393 -12.16 1.72 2.38
N ALA A 394 -13.29 1.60 1.67
CA ALA A 394 -14.59 2.03 2.17
C ALA A 394 -15.02 1.26 3.44
N SER A 395 -14.56 0.03 3.64
CA SER A 395 -14.83 -0.72 4.88
C SER A 395 -14.22 -0.06 6.12
N GLY A 396 -13.24 0.83 5.95
CA GLY A 396 -12.65 1.64 7.02
C GLY A 396 -13.65 2.52 7.77
N VAL A 397 -14.81 2.82 7.16
CA VAL A 397 -15.91 3.55 7.85
C VAL A 397 -16.36 2.86 9.15
N PHE A 398 -16.18 1.54 9.24
CA PHE A 398 -16.50 0.78 10.45
C PHE A 398 -15.45 0.92 11.55
N GLY A 399 -14.26 1.46 11.26
CA GLY A 399 -13.20 1.68 12.23
C GLY A 399 -12.80 0.41 13.00
N ILE A 400 -12.85 -0.76 12.36
CA ILE A 400 -12.55 -2.03 13.03
C ILE A 400 -11.07 -2.10 13.33
N PRO A 401 -10.65 -2.21 14.60
CA PRO A 401 -9.25 -2.39 14.93
C PRO A 401 -8.82 -3.85 14.74
N ALA A 402 -7.54 -4.08 14.45
CA ALA A 402 -6.98 -5.42 14.25
C ALA A 402 -7.19 -6.32 15.48
N GLU A 403 -7.17 -5.76 16.68
CA GLU A 403 -7.39 -6.47 17.95
C GLU A 403 -8.78 -7.10 18.03
N ALA A 404 -9.80 -6.51 17.37
CA ALA A 404 -11.13 -7.10 17.30
C ALA A 404 -11.18 -8.39 16.46
N LEU A 405 -10.20 -8.58 15.58
CA LEU A 405 -10.06 -9.74 14.70
C LEU A 405 -8.94 -10.69 15.15
N ALA A 406 -8.33 -10.45 16.32
CA ALA A 406 -7.19 -11.23 16.82
C ALA A 406 -7.58 -12.19 17.96
N ASN A 407 -6.83 -13.31 18.06
CA ASN A 407 -6.90 -14.30 19.15
C ASN A 407 -6.09 -13.90 20.38
N VAL A 408 -5.17 -12.94 20.21
CA VAL A 408 -4.21 -12.54 21.25
C VAL A 408 -4.48 -11.11 21.68
N VAL A 409 -4.23 -10.84 22.94
CA VAL A 409 -4.28 -9.49 23.48
C VAL A 409 -3.10 -8.72 22.91
N ASP A 410 -3.35 -7.47 22.51
CA ASP A 410 -2.31 -6.58 21.96
C ASP A 410 -1.57 -7.20 20.76
N ALA A 411 -2.38 -7.64 19.77
CA ALA A 411 -1.90 -8.37 18.60
C ALA A 411 -0.80 -7.64 17.82
N LEU A 412 -0.88 -6.31 17.74
CA LEU A 412 0.08 -5.48 17.01
C LEU A 412 1.43 -5.32 17.73
N ASN A 413 1.51 -5.65 19.01
CA ASN A 413 2.77 -5.71 19.78
C ASN A 413 3.18 -7.16 20.12
N SER A 414 2.56 -8.15 19.49
CA SER A 414 2.94 -9.55 19.65
C SER A 414 4.34 -9.83 19.07
N PRO A 415 5.05 -10.88 19.52
CA PRO A 415 6.32 -11.28 18.93
C PRO A 415 6.22 -11.51 17.41
N VAL A 416 5.16 -12.17 16.95
CA VAL A 416 4.93 -12.40 15.51
C VAL A 416 4.77 -11.08 14.76
N ALA A 417 4.03 -10.10 15.32
CA ALA A 417 3.91 -8.79 14.68
C ALA A 417 5.27 -8.09 14.54
N HIS A 418 6.12 -8.14 15.57
CA HIS A 418 7.46 -7.56 15.52
C HIS A 418 8.36 -8.25 14.49
N ASP A 419 8.29 -9.58 14.38
CA ASP A 419 9.03 -10.34 13.37
C ASP A 419 8.58 -9.92 11.95
N ILE A 420 7.26 -9.78 11.74
CA ILE A 420 6.71 -9.27 10.47
C ILE A 420 7.15 -7.84 10.19
N TYR A 421 7.07 -6.92 11.16
CA TYR A 421 7.53 -5.54 10.98
C TYR A 421 9.01 -5.47 10.59
N THR A 422 9.85 -6.26 11.26
CA THR A 422 11.28 -6.37 10.96
C THR A 422 11.51 -6.87 9.54
N LYS A 423 10.81 -7.93 9.14
CA LYS A 423 10.88 -8.48 7.78
C LYS A 423 10.43 -7.45 6.74
N MET A 424 9.24 -6.84 6.92
CA MET A 424 8.68 -5.88 5.95
C MET A 424 9.51 -4.61 5.82
N LYS A 425 10.21 -4.19 6.86
CA LYS A 425 11.09 -3.02 6.85
C LYS A 425 12.31 -3.20 5.94
N MET A 426 12.76 -4.45 5.72
CA MET A 426 13.93 -4.78 4.90
C MET A 426 15.18 -3.96 5.31
N ALA A 427 15.36 -3.68 6.61
CA ALA A 427 16.36 -2.73 7.11
C ALA A 427 17.82 -3.14 6.81
N ASP A 428 18.08 -4.45 6.68
CA ASP A 428 19.43 -4.99 6.40
C ASP A 428 19.80 -4.95 4.91
N LEU A 429 18.87 -4.50 4.04
CA LEU A 429 19.07 -4.46 2.61
C LEU A 429 19.38 -3.05 2.12
N VAL A 430 20.40 -2.98 1.26
CA VAL A 430 20.86 -1.76 0.62
C VAL A 430 20.23 -1.65 -0.76
N SER A 431 19.77 -0.47 -1.14
CA SER A 431 19.26 -0.24 -2.50
C SER A 431 20.37 -0.38 -3.54
N GLY A 432 20.16 -1.23 -4.54
CA GLY A 432 21.06 -1.38 -5.69
C GLY A 432 20.95 -0.25 -6.73
N THR A 433 20.19 0.83 -6.44
CA THR A 433 19.98 1.94 -7.36
C THR A 433 19.79 3.25 -6.59
N PRO A 434 20.10 4.42 -7.17
CA PRO A 434 19.83 5.73 -6.54
C PRO A 434 18.35 5.94 -6.23
N LEU A 435 18.06 6.68 -5.16
CA LEU A 435 16.70 6.87 -4.63
C LEU A 435 16.23 8.32 -4.67
N TYR A 436 14.96 8.51 -5.00
CA TYR A 436 14.21 9.72 -4.72
C TYR A 436 13.02 9.37 -3.83
N ILE A 437 13.02 9.87 -2.61
CA ILE A 437 12.00 9.58 -1.60
C ILE A 437 11.23 10.85 -1.31
N TYR A 438 9.88 10.80 -1.32
CA TYR A 438 9.08 11.96 -0.97
C TYR A 438 7.82 11.59 -0.17
N ASN A 439 7.31 12.54 0.63
CA ASN A 439 6.12 12.30 1.44
C ASN A 439 5.36 13.61 1.68
N GLY A 440 4.03 13.51 1.87
CA GLY A 440 3.22 14.58 2.39
C GLY A 440 3.59 14.90 3.84
N GLY A 441 3.88 16.16 4.16
CA GLY A 441 4.30 16.55 5.51
C GLY A 441 3.22 16.40 6.57
N GLN A 442 1.95 16.36 6.15
CA GLN A 442 0.79 16.17 7.01
C GLN A 442 0.11 14.81 6.78
N ASP A 443 0.83 13.85 6.20
CA ASP A 443 0.32 12.50 6.01
C ASP A 443 0.17 11.81 7.37
N PHE A 444 -1.09 11.67 7.79
CA PHE A 444 -1.44 11.08 9.07
C PHE A 444 -1.69 9.57 9.00
N TRP A 445 -1.75 8.99 7.79
CA TRP A 445 -1.85 7.56 7.58
C TRP A 445 -0.47 6.92 7.44
N ILE A 446 0.36 7.50 6.56
CA ILE A 446 1.72 7.06 6.27
C ILE A 446 2.68 8.21 6.63
N PRO A 447 3.07 8.33 7.91
CA PRO A 447 3.82 9.50 8.39
C PRO A 447 5.13 9.71 7.65
N ALA A 448 5.41 10.97 7.31
CA ALA A 448 6.65 11.38 6.65
C ALA A 448 7.93 10.95 7.39
N LEU A 449 7.82 10.66 8.69
CA LEU A 449 8.92 10.13 9.51
C LEU A 449 9.40 8.77 9.00
N GLY A 450 8.49 7.87 8.57
CA GLY A 450 8.89 6.57 8.02
C GLY A 450 9.72 6.71 6.75
N ALA A 451 9.29 7.60 5.84
CA ALA A 451 10.03 7.92 4.63
C ALA A 451 11.39 8.59 4.92
N ARG A 452 11.44 9.47 5.92
CA ARG A 452 12.69 10.11 6.36
C ARG A 452 13.66 9.09 6.97
N ASN A 453 13.19 8.17 7.79
CA ASN A 453 14.01 7.11 8.37
C ASN A 453 14.61 6.20 7.28
N LEU A 454 13.82 5.86 6.25
CA LEU A 454 14.32 5.11 5.10
C LEU A 454 15.41 5.85 4.34
N TYR A 455 15.23 7.16 4.13
CA TYR A 455 16.25 8.00 3.50
C TYR A 455 17.54 8.02 4.32
N ASP A 456 17.44 8.29 5.62
CA ASP A 456 18.60 8.36 6.51
C ASP A 456 19.33 6.99 6.60
N GLU A 457 18.57 5.88 6.62
CA GLU A 457 19.11 4.51 6.58
C GLU A 457 19.92 4.27 5.32
N GLN A 458 19.35 4.55 4.14
CA GLN A 458 20.01 4.29 2.86
C GLN A 458 21.19 5.24 2.61
N CYS A 459 21.12 6.47 3.09
CA CYS A 459 22.26 7.37 3.15
C CYS A 459 23.39 6.81 4.01
N GLY A 460 23.06 6.22 5.16
CA GLY A 460 24.03 5.57 6.05
C GLY A 460 24.77 4.40 5.37
N TYR A 461 24.13 3.73 4.41
CA TYR A 461 24.75 2.70 3.57
C TYR A 461 25.50 3.24 2.35
N GLY A 462 25.48 4.56 2.12
CA GLY A 462 26.20 5.20 0.99
C GLY A 462 25.40 5.24 -0.31
N VAL A 463 24.10 4.94 -0.28
CA VAL A 463 23.23 5.06 -1.46
C VAL A 463 23.04 6.54 -1.81
N ALA A 464 23.21 6.92 -3.07
CA ALA A 464 22.85 8.27 -3.52
C ALA A 464 21.33 8.48 -3.40
N ALA A 465 20.92 9.35 -2.50
CA ALA A 465 19.51 9.56 -2.21
C ALA A 465 19.14 11.05 -2.11
N VAL A 466 17.88 11.35 -2.45
CA VAL A 466 17.24 12.66 -2.32
C VAL A 466 15.96 12.49 -1.53
N TYR A 467 15.70 13.38 -0.56
CA TYR A 467 14.46 13.42 0.20
C TYR A 467 13.67 14.71 -0.03
N ARG A 468 12.37 14.60 -0.22
CA ARG A 468 11.47 15.75 -0.34
C ARG A 468 10.25 15.59 0.57
N GLN A 469 9.98 16.58 1.38
CA GLN A 469 8.72 16.71 2.08
C GLN A 469 7.88 17.78 1.41
N VAL A 470 6.71 17.39 0.91
CA VAL A 470 5.79 18.31 0.25
C VAL A 470 4.61 18.64 1.18
N PRO A 471 3.96 19.80 1.02
CA PRO A 471 2.74 20.08 1.78
C PRO A 471 1.63 19.08 1.49
N GLY A 472 0.76 18.83 2.48
CA GLY A 472 -0.45 18.04 2.32
C GLY A 472 -0.43 16.69 3.02
N GLU A 473 -1.61 16.09 3.06
CA GLU A 473 -1.86 14.73 3.52
C GLU A 473 -1.54 13.72 2.39
N HIS A 474 -1.89 12.46 2.57
CA HIS A 474 -1.49 11.38 1.66
C HIS A 474 -1.78 11.65 0.17
N PHE A 475 -3.02 12.06 -0.16
CA PHE A 475 -3.44 12.27 -1.55
C PHE A 475 -2.90 13.58 -2.13
N LEU A 476 -2.88 14.65 -1.34
CA LEU A 476 -2.29 15.91 -1.76
C LEU A 476 -0.76 15.80 -1.89
N GLY A 477 -0.14 15.02 -1.02
CA GLY A 477 1.28 14.66 -1.10
C GLY A 477 1.64 13.98 -2.41
N GLU A 478 0.81 13.05 -2.90
CA GLU A 478 0.95 12.46 -4.23
C GLU A 478 0.87 13.50 -5.33
N ALA A 479 -0.22 14.27 -5.33
CA ALA A 479 -0.49 15.24 -6.38
C ALA A 479 0.63 16.29 -6.51
N LEU A 480 1.18 16.77 -5.40
CA LEU A 480 2.22 17.78 -5.37
C LEU A 480 3.64 17.23 -5.59
N GLY A 481 3.91 16.01 -5.10
CA GLY A 481 5.25 15.40 -5.16
C GLY A 481 5.54 14.64 -6.44
N ASN A 482 4.51 14.10 -7.10
CA ASN A 482 4.63 13.25 -8.26
C ASN A 482 5.42 13.89 -9.43
N SER A 483 5.19 15.20 -9.67
CA SER A 483 5.90 15.89 -10.76
C SER A 483 7.41 15.95 -10.52
N GLY A 484 7.84 16.29 -9.29
CA GLY A 484 9.27 16.31 -8.94
C GLY A 484 9.93 14.94 -9.01
N ALA A 485 9.21 13.90 -8.57
CA ALA A 485 9.65 12.51 -8.67
C ALA A 485 9.81 12.07 -10.14
N PHE A 486 8.84 12.41 -10.99
CA PHE A 486 8.92 12.11 -12.42
C PHE A 486 10.10 12.81 -13.10
N GLU A 487 10.31 14.12 -12.87
CA GLU A 487 11.41 14.87 -13.47
C GLU A 487 12.78 14.32 -12.99
N TRP A 488 12.87 13.88 -11.75
CA TRP A 488 14.08 13.20 -11.26
C TRP A 488 14.33 11.88 -12.00
N VAL A 489 13.31 11.06 -12.18
CA VAL A 489 13.40 9.78 -12.93
C VAL A 489 13.73 10.04 -14.40
N ASP A 490 13.09 11.01 -15.04
CA ASP A 490 13.33 11.43 -16.41
C ASP A 490 14.81 11.82 -16.64
N ALA A 491 15.40 12.58 -15.72
CA ALA A 491 16.82 12.94 -15.78
C ALA A 491 17.73 11.69 -15.72
N ARG A 492 17.38 10.69 -14.89
CA ARG A 492 18.15 9.42 -14.84
C ARG A 492 18.03 8.63 -16.16
N LEU A 493 16.83 8.55 -16.72
CA LEU A 493 16.61 7.88 -18.01
C LEU A 493 17.35 8.57 -19.17
N ARG A 494 17.59 9.88 -19.05
CA ARG A 494 18.45 10.63 -19.99
C ARG A 494 19.96 10.50 -19.74
N GLY A 495 20.35 9.75 -18.71
CA GLY A 495 21.76 9.50 -18.40
C GLY A 495 22.42 10.57 -17.53
N GLU A 496 21.66 11.48 -16.93
CA GLU A 496 22.20 12.43 -15.97
C GLU A 496 22.57 11.71 -14.65
N PRO A 497 23.72 12.04 -14.02
CA PRO A 497 24.11 11.39 -12.77
C PRO A 497 23.13 11.70 -11.64
N ALA A 498 22.90 10.71 -10.76
CA ALA A 498 22.01 10.90 -9.63
C ALA A 498 22.62 11.87 -8.60
N PRO A 499 21.91 12.93 -8.20
CA PRO A 499 22.36 13.75 -7.08
C PRO A 499 22.25 12.96 -5.78
N SER A 500 23.16 13.23 -4.86
CA SER A 500 23.09 12.76 -3.48
C SER A 500 23.01 13.95 -2.55
N GLU A 501 22.08 13.89 -1.61
CA GLU A 501 21.89 14.90 -0.56
C GLU A 501 22.12 14.29 0.83
N CYS A 502 22.76 13.13 0.87
CA CYS A 502 23.17 12.46 2.11
C CYS A 502 24.26 13.28 2.93
#